data_9d3b326eb2deb66f0a97da83b26ac82c
#
_entry.id   9d3b326eb2deb66f0a97da83b26ac82c
#
_cell.length_a   1.000
_cell.length_b   1.000
_cell.length_c   1.000
_cell.angle_alpha   90.00
_cell.angle_beta   90.00
_cell.angle_gamma   90.00
#
_symmetry.space_group_name_H-M   'P 1'
#
loop_
_entity.id
_entity.type
_entity.pdbx_description
1 polymer ?
#
loop_
_entity_poly.entity_id
_entity_poly.type
_entity_poly.pdbx_seq_one_letter_code
_entity_poly.pdbx_strand_id
1 'polypeptide(L)'
;MRRREFMKLAAMGATGALMAGLPGMSMASSAKEVNWLTWENLAYDKYIADFVKSSGISIQKGFIGSDDEQFAKIRAGGGSDWDLITPGLDKVELYVAAGLLQPLDLAKIPNAAKLYSPFKNTSLGKKDGQTYGIPFYWGINPIVYRADLMDEEPDWSTLFEGTKYKGRLAMRDYALEGIAIAAMYVGIDRDRIFKMDDKELAECKKACISQKKLLRTYWNSIADLTNLFAAGEVVCAFSWVPPYYDLRAKGIDMGMAKPKEGVIGWCDTCAIPQGTTPESAAAAHELINFVLGPDYGHKLALDGPYAISTSTARDSLSAEEQDRIFIKDLSVMDNFVWKENPSDYGKWVRIWNEVKAS
;
A
#
# COMPACT_ATOMS: atom_id res chain seq x y z
N MET A 1 -3.79 28.85 18.04
CA MET A 1 -4.76 29.33 17.05
C MET A 1 -4.56 28.52 15.76
N ARG A 2 -5.55 27.77 15.33
CA ARG A 2 -5.46 26.87 14.17
C ARG A 2 -5.57 27.69 12.89
N ARG A 3 -4.80 27.37 11.86
CA ARG A 3 -4.78 28.04 10.53
C ARG A 3 -6.18 28.22 9.91
N ARG A 4 -7.11 27.34 10.22
CA ARG A 4 -8.54 27.40 9.80
C ARG A 4 -9.32 28.58 10.42
N GLU A 5 -8.93 29.08 11.59
CA GLU A 5 -9.64 30.19 12.24
C GLU A 5 -9.15 31.55 11.74
N PHE A 6 -7.91 31.65 11.27
CA PHE A 6 -7.36 32.93 10.77
C PHE A 6 -8.02 33.39 9.44
N MET A 7 -8.47 32.47 8.61
CA MET A 7 -9.20 32.83 7.37
C MET A 7 -10.66 33.21 7.60
N LYS A 8 -11.25 32.87 8.75
CA LYS A 8 -12.64 33.24 9.08
C LYS A 8 -12.77 34.64 9.71
N LEU A 9 -11.69 35.21 10.27
CA LEU A 9 -11.71 36.53 10.91
C LEU A 9 -11.47 37.71 9.94
N ALA A 10 -11.02 37.48 8.71
CA ALA A 10 -10.79 38.55 7.73
C ALA A 10 -12.05 39.00 6.98
N ALA A 11 -13.23 38.38 7.23
CA ALA A 11 -14.47 38.68 6.52
C ALA A 11 -15.50 39.48 7.35
N MET A 12 -15.16 40.00 8.55
CA MET A 12 -16.08 40.81 9.36
C MET A 12 -15.53 42.20 9.57
N GLY A 13 -15.77 43.07 8.64
CA GLY A 13 -15.54 44.51 8.77
C GLY A 13 -15.98 45.30 7.59
N ALA A 14 -17.25 45.64 7.49
CA ALA A 14 -17.78 46.96 7.11
C ALA A 14 -19.27 46.95 6.76
N THR A 15 -19.97 47.85 7.45
CA THR A 15 -21.15 48.62 7.08
C THR A 15 -22.53 47.94 7.08
N GLY A 16 -23.30 48.35 8.08
CA GLY A 16 -24.77 48.22 8.11
C GLY A 16 -25.45 49.09 7.06
N ALA A 17 -26.42 48.49 6.38
CA ALA A 17 -27.55 49.21 5.73
C ALA A 17 -28.74 48.27 5.74
N LEU A 18 -29.86 48.79 6.27
CA LEU A 18 -31.19 48.17 6.22
C LEU A 18 -31.59 47.85 4.79
N MET A 19 -32.02 46.62 4.55
CA MET A 19 -32.99 46.27 3.52
C MET A 19 -33.89 45.16 4.03
N ALA A 20 -35.16 45.45 4.12
CA ALA A 20 -36.21 44.50 4.41
C ALA A 20 -36.48 43.60 3.18
N GLY A 21 -36.66 42.30 3.44
CA GLY A 21 -37.50 41.41 2.64
C GLY A 21 -36.92 40.89 1.32
N LEU A 22 -36.18 39.78 1.38
CA LEU A 22 -36.14 38.81 0.29
C LEU A 22 -36.27 37.40 0.90
N PRO A 23 -37.22 36.58 0.45
CA PRO A 23 -37.31 35.19 0.85
C PRO A 23 -36.27 34.37 0.11
N GLY A 24 -35.52 33.55 0.84
CA GLY A 24 -34.82 32.42 0.27
C GLY A 24 -33.42 32.68 -0.28
N MET A 25 -32.48 33.21 0.54
CA MET A 25 -31.08 32.83 0.33
C MET A 25 -30.93 31.42 0.90
N SER A 26 -31.01 30.43 0.03
CA SER A 26 -30.48 29.13 0.25
C SER A 26 -29.01 29.33 0.70
N MET A 27 -28.72 29.07 1.97
CA MET A 27 -27.32 28.92 2.39
C MET A 27 -26.76 27.79 1.52
N ALA A 28 -25.90 28.14 0.57
CA ALA A 28 -25.13 27.15 -0.14
C ALA A 28 -24.44 26.32 0.96
N SER A 29 -24.86 25.06 1.11
CA SER A 29 -24.16 24.08 1.93
C SER A 29 -22.70 24.16 1.50
N SER A 30 -21.80 24.49 2.40
CA SER A 30 -20.37 24.42 2.09
C SER A 30 -20.12 23.03 1.54
N ALA A 31 -19.60 22.95 0.32
CA ALA A 31 -19.33 21.68 -0.31
C ALA A 31 -18.52 20.83 0.69
N LYS A 32 -19.01 19.64 0.98
CA LYS A 32 -18.28 18.72 1.85
C LYS A 32 -16.93 18.44 1.20
N GLU A 33 -15.88 18.38 1.99
CA GLU A 33 -14.51 18.17 1.52
C GLU A 33 -13.87 17.03 2.31
N VAL A 34 -13.08 16.20 1.63
CA VAL A 34 -12.22 15.17 2.24
C VAL A 34 -10.78 15.44 1.85
N ASN A 35 -9.91 15.61 2.86
CA ASN A 35 -8.46 15.69 2.69
C ASN A 35 -7.91 14.27 2.77
N TRP A 36 -7.50 13.70 1.62
CA TRP A 36 -7.00 12.33 1.52
C TRP A 36 -5.47 12.29 1.36
N LEU A 37 -4.76 11.75 2.35
CA LEU A 37 -3.32 11.50 2.30
C LEU A 37 -3.08 10.05 1.86
N THR A 38 -2.56 9.86 0.64
CA THR A 38 -2.46 8.54 0.00
C THR A 38 -1.29 8.45 -0.97
N TRP A 39 -1.13 7.29 -1.59
CA TRP A 39 -0.22 7.09 -2.70
C TRP A 39 -0.76 7.77 -3.97
N GLU A 40 0.14 8.35 -4.78
CA GLU A 40 -0.26 9.12 -5.98
C GLU A 40 -1.13 8.27 -6.94
N ASN A 41 -0.74 7.02 -7.16
CA ASN A 41 -1.44 6.10 -8.06
C ASN A 41 -2.85 5.70 -7.62
N LEU A 42 -3.27 6.03 -6.41
CA LEU A 42 -4.61 5.74 -5.89
C LEU A 42 -5.60 6.91 -6.06
N ALA A 43 -5.12 8.13 -6.25
CA ALA A 43 -5.98 9.32 -6.26
C ALA A 43 -5.95 10.08 -7.60
N TYR A 44 -5.76 9.37 -8.72
CA TYR A 44 -5.90 10.00 -10.04
C TYR A 44 -7.33 10.49 -10.26
N ASP A 45 -7.48 11.66 -10.89
CA ASP A 45 -8.79 12.26 -11.13
C ASP A 45 -9.76 11.32 -11.85
N LYS A 46 -9.26 10.56 -12.82
CA LYS A 46 -10.06 9.57 -13.56
C LYS A 46 -10.67 8.48 -12.67
N TYR A 47 -10.10 8.17 -11.51
CA TYR A 47 -10.65 7.19 -10.58
C TYR A 47 -11.76 7.77 -9.71
N ILE A 48 -11.61 9.03 -9.29
CA ILE A 48 -12.48 9.66 -8.28
C ILE A 48 -13.51 10.65 -8.86
N ALA A 49 -13.44 10.98 -10.15
CA ALA A 49 -14.33 11.97 -10.78
C ALA A 49 -15.81 11.62 -10.63
N ASP A 50 -16.18 10.34 -10.75
CA ASP A 50 -17.57 9.90 -10.62
C ASP A 50 -18.08 10.05 -9.19
N PHE A 51 -17.22 9.83 -8.19
CA PHE A 51 -17.53 10.08 -6.80
C PHE A 51 -17.78 11.56 -6.54
N VAL A 52 -16.87 12.43 -6.96
CA VAL A 52 -17.01 13.89 -6.80
C VAL A 52 -18.29 14.38 -7.45
N LYS A 53 -18.60 13.90 -8.66
CA LYS A 53 -19.81 14.28 -9.39
C LYS A 53 -21.10 13.80 -8.71
N SER A 54 -21.12 12.58 -8.21
CA SER A 54 -22.35 11.98 -7.64
C SER A 54 -22.61 12.38 -6.20
N SER A 55 -21.56 12.53 -5.37
CA SER A 55 -21.70 12.89 -3.96
C SER A 55 -21.70 14.39 -3.68
N GLY A 56 -21.12 15.19 -4.58
CA GLY A 56 -20.84 16.60 -4.34
C GLY A 56 -19.72 16.84 -3.32
N ILE A 57 -18.98 15.79 -2.92
CA ILE A 57 -17.85 15.88 -1.99
C ILE A 57 -16.59 16.17 -2.80
N SER A 58 -15.89 17.26 -2.49
CA SER A 58 -14.57 17.53 -3.08
C SER A 58 -13.47 16.76 -2.37
N ILE A 59 -12.41 16.38 -3.11
CA ILE A 59 -11.28 15.64 -2.57
C ILE A 59 -10.02 16.48 -2.73
N GLN A 60 -9.40 16.85 -1.61
CA GLN A 60 -8.05 17.41 -1.58
C GLN A 60 -7.05 16.26 -1.39
N LYS A 61 -6.03 16.23 -2.21
CA LYS A 61 -5.08 15.12 -2.26
C LYS A 61 -3.73 15.54 -1.68
N GLY A 62 -3.20 14.73 -0.78
CA GLY A 62 -1.81 14.78 -0.37
C GLY A 62 -1.15 13.44 -0.69
N PHE A 63 0.10 13.48 -1.11
CA PHE A 63 0.83 12.28 -1.50
C PHE A 63 1.94 11.95 -0.52
N ILE A 64 2.24 10.66 -0.44
CA ILE A 64 3.30 10.08 0.39
C ILE A 64 4.26 9.28 -0.49
N GLY A 65 5.53 9.24 -0.07
CA GLY A 65 6.55 8.38 -0.65
C GLY A 65 6.82 7.11 0.16
N SER A 66 6.35 7.06 1.44
CA SER A 66 6.50 5.91 2.32
C SER A 66 5.49 5.91 3.47
N ASP A 67 5.25 4.73 4.07
CA ASP A 67 4.45 4.59 5.30
C ASP A 67 5.04 5.39 6.46
N ASP A 68 6.37 5.44 6.57
CA ASP A 68 7.05 6.16 7.64
C ASP A 68 6.83 7.68 7.51
N GLU A 69 6.83 8.21 6.29
CA GLU A 69 6.48 9.61 6.01
C GLU A 69 5.02 9.89 6.40
N GLN A 70 4.10 9.01 6.03
CA GLN A 70 2.69 9.14 6.39
C GLN A 70 2.52 9.16 7.91
N PHE A 71 3.13 8.19 8.61
CA PHE A 71 3.05 8.13 10.08
C PHE A 71 3.60 9.40 10.74
N ALA A 72 4.76 9.89 10.26
CA ALA A 72 5.35 11.12 10.79
C ALA A 72 4.45 12.35 10.58
N LYS A 73 3.83 12.50 9.41
CA LYS A 73 2.88 13.59 9.11
C LYS A 73 1.65 13.55 10.02
N ILE A 74 1.04 12.36 10.18
CA ILE A 74 -0.14 12.21 11.04
C ILE A 74 0.21 12.46 12.50
N ARG A 75 1.34 11.95 12.97
CA ARG A 75 1.80 12.15 14.36
C ARG A 75 2.11 13.62 14.64
N ALA A 76 2.72 14.35 13.72
CA ALA A 76 3.07 15.76 13.90
C ALA A 76 1.84 16.67 13.90
N GLY A 77 0.85 16.43 13.04
CA GLY A 77 -0.38 17.22 12.90
C GLY A 77 -1.54 16.75 13.79
N GLY A 78 -1.37 15.68 14.58
CA GLY A 78 -2.46 15.08 15.37
C GLY A 78 -3.63 14.55 14.51
N GLY A 79 -3.40 14.38 13.20
CA GLY A 79 -4.43 13.93 12.26
C GLY A 79 -5.47 14.99 11.88
N SER A 80 -5.29 16.26 12.29
CA SER A 80 -6.29 17.31 12.05
C SER A 80 -6.30 17.88 10.63
N ASP A 81 -5.23 17.66 9.85
CA ASP A 81 -5.10 18.17 8.49
C ASP A 81 -5.63 17.19 7.43
N TRP A 82 -5.88 15.95 7.83
CA TRP A 82 -6.32 14.85 6.97
C TRP A 82 -7.58 14.20 7.51
N ASP A 83 -8.48 13.85 6.61
CA ASP A 83 -9.77 13.20 6.94
C ASP A 83 -9.76 11.72 6.58
N LEU A 84 -8.90 11.31 5.64
CA LEU A 84 -8.69 9.92 5.21
C LEU A 84 -7.20 9.69 4.97
N ILE A 85 -6.69 8.54 5.38
CA ILE A 85 -5.31 8.11 5.12
C ILE A 85 -5.26 6.68 4.60
N THR A 86 -4.15 6.32 3.93
CA THR A 86 -3.96 4.99 3.34
C THR A 86 -2.68 4.33 3.89
N PRO A 87 -2.67 3.89 5.16
CA PRO A 87 -1.52 3.18 5.73
C PRO A 87 -1.51 1.70 5.31
N GLY A 88 -0.33 1.10 5.27
CA GLY A 88 -0.20 -0.35 5.18
C GLY A 88 -0.95 -1.05 6.31
N LEU A 89 -1.58 -2.19 5.99
CA LEU A 89 -2.35 -2.98 6.96
C LEU A 89 -1.48 -3.40 8.17
N ASP A 90 -0.21 -3.70 7.93
CA ASP A 90 0.80 -4.01 8.94
C ASP A 90 1.14 -2.81 9.84
N LYS A 91 0.85 -1.58 9.42
CA LYS A 91 1.15 -0.36 10.16
C LYS A 91 -0.02 0.14 11.01
N VAL A 92 -1.24 -0.29 10.76
CA VAL A 92 -2.43 0.21 11.47
C VAL A 92 -2.29 0.11 12.99
N GLU A 93 -1.70 -0.98 13.50
CA GLU A 93 -1.48 -1.16 14.93
C GLU A 93 -0.62 -0.04 15.55
N LEU A 94 0.40 0.46 14.83
CA LEU A 94 1.23 1.59 15.30
C LEU A 94 0.41 2.87 15.47
N TYR A 95 -0.47 3.15 14.52
CA TYR A 95 -1.37 4.31 14.61
C TYR A 95 -2.35 4.18 15.76
N VAL A 96 -2.92 2.98 15.93
CA VAL A 96 -3.88 2.69 17.03
C VAL A 96 -3.19 2.80 18.38
N ALA A 97 -1.98 2.25 18.53
CA ALA A 97 -1.19 2.33 19.76
C ALA A 97 -0.83 3.80 20.11
N ALA A 98 -0.61 4.65 19.10
CA ALA A 98 -0.35 6.07 19.27
C ALA A 98 -1.61 6.93 19.47
N GLY A 99 -2.83 6.34 19.45
CA GLY A 99 -4.10 7.06 19.57
C GLY A 99 -4.41 7.99 18.38
N LEU A 100 -3.92 7.65 17.19
CA LEU A 100 -3.99 8.50 16.00
C LEU A 100 -5.17 8.18 15.07
N LEU A 101 -5.90 7.08 15.30
CA LEU A 101 -7.05 6.67 14.50
C LEU A 101 -8.31 6.60 15.33
N GLN A 102 -9.45 6.86 14.71
CA GLN A 102 -10.76 6.55 15.24
C GLN A 102 -11.31 5.27 14.59
N PRO A 103 -12.19 4.51 15.29
CA PRO A 103 -12.80 3.33 14.70
C PRO A 103 -13.72 3.70 13.55
N LEU A 104 -13.78 2.82 12.55
CA LEU A 104 -14.65 2.94 11.39
C LEU A 104 -16.06 2.45 11.72
N ASP A 105 -17.07 3.18 11.26
CA ASP A 105 -18.47 2.74 11.28
C ASP A 105 -18.74 1.90 10.03
N LEU A 106 -18.65 0.58 10.15
CA LEU A 106 -18.85 -0.34 9.03
C LEU A 106 -20.27 -0.31 8.45
N ALA A 107 -21.26 0.19 9.21
CA ALA A 107 -22.62 0.38 8.67
C ALA A 107 -22.67 1.42 7.56
N LYS A 108 -21.71 2.36 7.55
CA LYS A 108 -21.55 3.38 6.50
C LYS A 108 -20.68 2.90 5.33
N ILE A 109 -20.16 1.66 5.38
CA ILE A 109 -19.31 1.07 4.36
C ILE A 109 -19.91 -0.27 3.90
N PRO A 110 -21.06 -0.28 3.22
CA PRO A 110 -21.74 -1.52 2.78
C PRO A 110 -20.83 -2.45 1.95
N ASN A 111 -19.91 -1.89 1.15
CA ASN A 111 -18.97 -2.68 0.36
C ASN A 111 -17.97 -3.48 1.21
N ALA A 112 -17.80 -3.17 2.50
CA ALA A 112 -17.01 -3.97 3.43
C ALA A 112 -17.52 -5.42 3.57
N ALA A 113 -18.81 -5.65 3.37
CA ALA A 113 -19.39 -6.99 3.37
C ALA A 113 -18.86 -7.88 2.24
N LYS A 114 -18.31 -7.28 1.17
CA LYS A 114 -17.77 -7.93 -0.02
C LYS A 114 -16.25 -8.17 0.03
N LEU A 115 -15.60 -7.88 1.16
CA LEU A 115 -14.19 -8.22 1.34
C LEU A 115 -13.93 -9.69 1.06
N TYR A 116 -12.84 -10.00 0.35
CA TYR A 116 -12.36 -11.36 0.18
C TYR A 116 -12.01 -11.99 1.55
N SER A 117 -12.14 -13.29 1.64
CA SER A 117 -12.02 -14.04 2.91
C SER A 117 -10.72 -13.73 3.69
N PRO A 118 -9.53 -13.66 3.08
CA PRO A 118 -8.30 -13.32 3.81
C PRO A 118 -8.36 -11.94 4.48
N PHE A 119 -8.93 -10.94 3.81
CA PHE A 119 -9.06 -9.58 4.34
C PHE A 119 -10.18 -9.44 5.36
N LYS A 120 -11.28 -10.20 5.20
CA LYS A 120 -12.39 -10.20 6.13
C LYS A 120 -11.99 -10.81 7.47
N ASN A 121 -11.20 -11.88 7.45
CA ASN A 121 -10.84 -12.67 8.61
C ASN A 121 -9.55 -12.22 9.31
N THR A 122 -8.79 -11.28 8.72
CA THR A 122 -7.58 -10.78 9.36
C THR A 122 -7.86 -10.08 10.69
N SER A 123 -6.98 -10.26 11.66
CA SER A 123 -6.95 -9.49 12.91
C SER A 123 -6.24 -8.14 12.72
N LEU A 124 -5.40 -8.01 11.70
CA LEU A 124 -4.71 -6.76 11.41
C LEU A 124 -5.73 -5.65 11.08
N GLY A 125 -5.44 -4.44 11.50
CA GLY A 125 -6.35 -3.31 11.34
C GLY A 125 -7.51 -3.27 12.34
N LYS A 126 -7.57 -4.21 13.31
CA LYS A 126 -8.63 -4.33 14.32
C LYS A 126 -8.05 -4.28 15.74
N LYS A 127 -8.83 -3.74 16.67
CA LYS A 127 -8.51 -3.75 18.11
C LYS A 127 -9.81 -3.72 18.91
N ASP A 128 -9.91 -4.56 19.95
CA ASP A 128 -11.05 -4.61 20.87
C ASP A 128 -12.42 -4.75 20.14
N GLY A 129 -12.46 -5.56 19.06
CA GLY A 129 -13.66 -5.78 18.24
C GLY A 129 -13.98 -4.63 17.27
N GLN A 130 -13.22 -3.55 17.25
CA GLN A 130 -13.40 -2.41 16.37
C GLN A 130 -12.41 -2.45 15.20
N THR A 131 -12.83 -1.95 14.03
CA THR A 131 -11.99 -1.80 12.83
C THR A 131 -11.48 -0.38 12.76
N TYR A 132 -10.16 -0.20 12.66
CA TYR A 132 -9.48 1.09 12.53
C TYR A 132 -8.89 1.30 11.13
N GLY A 133 -8.50 0.21 10.45
CA GLY A 133 -8.07 0.20 9.07
C GLY A 133 -8.81 -0.89 8.30
N ILE A 134 -9.57 -0.50 7.26
CA ILE A 134 -10.24 -1.46 6.40
C ILE A 134 -9.35 -1.79 5.21
N PRO A 135 -9.06 -3.08 4.93
CA PRO A 135 -8.31 -3.47 3.74
C PRO A 135 -8.90 -2.83 2.49
N PHE A 136 -8.03 -2.21 1.69
CA PHE A 136 -8.45 -1.41 0.55
C PHE A 136 -7.93 -1.99 -0.76
N TYR A 137 -6.60 -1.97 -0.95
CA TYR A 137 -6.00 -2.49 -2.16
C TYR A 137 -4.75 -3.31 -1.82
N TRP A 138 -4.39 -4.25 -2.69
CA TRP A 138 -3.38 -5.23 -2.35
C TRP A 138 -2.59 -5.70 -3.57
N GLY A 139 -1.46 -6.32 -3.31
CA GLY A 139 -0.60 -6.89 -4.32
C GLY A 139 0.44 -7.83 -3.74
N ILE A 140 1.35 -8.24 -4.62
CA ILE A 140 2.48 -9.10 -4.28
C ILE A 140 3.80 -8.45 -4.68
N ASN A 141 4.87 -8.86 -4.03
CA ASN A 141 6.23 -8.54 -4.42
C ASN A 141 6.94 -9.86 -4.79
N PRO A 142 6.93 -10.22 -6.09
CA PRO A 142 7.49 -11.48 -6.58
C PRO A 142 8.97 -11.35 -6.89
N ILE A 143 9.56 -12.43 -7.41
CA ILE A 143 10.78 -12.35 -8.21
C ILE A 143 10.37 -12.00 -9.65
N VAL A 144 10.92 -10.90 -10.18
CA VAL A 144 10.80 -10.53 -11.60
C VAL A 144 12.14 -10.81 -12.27
N TYR A 145 12.11 -11.36 -13.48
CA TYR A 145 13.31 -11.77 -14.19
C TYR A 145 13.20 -11.67 -15.71
N ARG A 146 14.34 -11.57 -16.38
CA ARG A 146 14.50 -11.62 -17.85
C ARG A 146 14.47 -13.09 -18.27
N ALA A 147 13.33 -13.55 -18.81
CA ALA A 147 13.17 -14.94 -19.23
C ALA A 147 14.09 -15.31 -20.42
N ASP A 148 14.42 -14.33 -21.26
CA ASP A 148 15.36 -14.50 -22.38
C ASP A 148 16.85 -14.54 -21.96
N LEU A 149 17.17 -14.20 -20.71
CA LEU A 149 18.55 -14.15 -20.19
C LEU A 149 18.82 -15.10 -19.03
N MET A 150 17.81 -15.89 -18.64
CA MET A 150 17.93 -16.92 -17.61
C MET A 150 17.60 -18.29 -18.19
N ASP A 151 18.30 -19.32 -17.70
CA ASP A 151 18.13 -20.69 -18.23
C ASP A 151 16.89 -21.38 -17.63
N GLU A 152 16.45 -20.94 -16.46
CA GLU A 152 15.35 -21.53 -15.71
C GLU A 152 14.61 -20.47 -14.88
N GLU A 153 13.40 -20.78 -14.45
CA GLU A 153 12.62 -19.93 -13.56
C GLU A 153 13.33 -19.83 -12.20
N PRO A 154 13.58 -18.60 -11.70
CA PRO A 154 14.28 -18.40 -10.42
C PRO A 154 13.37 -18.69 -9.22
N ASP A 155 14.01 -19.06 -8.12
CA ASP A 155 13.45 -19.07 -6.76
C ASP A 155 14.26 -18.17 -5.84
N TRP A 156 13.99 -18.21 -4.51
CA TRP A 156 14.78 -17.41 -3.57
C TRP A 156 16.24 -17.80 -3.55
N SER A 157 16.59 -19.09 -3.76
CA SER A 157 17.99 -19.53 -3.80
C SER A 157 18.77 -18.83 -4.92
N THR A 158 18.14 -18.51 -6.03
CA THR A 158 18.77 -17.77 -7.12
C THR A 158 19.31 -16.41 -6.68
N LEU A 159 18.58 -15.70 -5.79
CA LEU A 159 19.02 -14.41 -5.26
C LEU A 159 20.12 -14.55 -4.19
N PHE A 160 20.25 -15.70 -3.53
CA PHE A 160 21.22 -15.92 -2.44
C PHE A 160 22.43 -16.77 -2.83
N GLU A 161 22.31 -17.62 -3.86
CA GLU A 161 23.34 -18.57 -4.29
C GLU A 161 23.71 -18.45 -5.77
N GLY A 162 22.96 -17.69 -6.55
CA GLY A 162 23.04 -17.59 -8.01
C GLY A 162 24.35 -16.98 -8.52
N THR A 163 25.48 -17.66 -8.28
CA THR A 163 26.83 -17.20 -8.69
C THR A 163 26.95 -17.01 -10.20
N LYS A 164 26.19 -17.76 -11.02
CA LYS A 164 26.10 -17.60 -12.46
C LYS A 164 25.63 -16.20 -12.87
N TYR A 165 24.76 -15.60 -12.06
CA TYR A 165 24.19 -14.27 -12.33
C TYR A 165 24.81 -13.19 -11.43
N LYS A 166 25.97 -13.46 -10.82
CA LYS A 166 26.69 -12.50 -9.96
C LYS A 166 26.87 -11.15 -10.66
N GLY A 167 26.53 -10.08 -9.94
CA GLY A 167 26.58 -8.71 -10.46
C GLY A 167 25.41 -8.35 -11.37
N ARG A 168 24.42 -9.22 -11.50
CA ARG A 168 23.19 -9.01 -12.29
C ARG A 168 21.90 -9.29 -11.50
N LEU A 169 22.01 -9.43 -10.18
CA LEU A 169 20.88 -9.61 -9.27
C LEU A 169 20.57 -8.30 -8.55
N ALA A 170 19.33 -8.07 -8.15
CA ALA A 170 18.96 -6.89 -7.37
C ALA A 170 17.94 -7.21 -6.27
N MET A 171 18.05 -6.46 -5.16
CA MET A 171 17.14 -6.51 -4.03
C MET A 171 16.62 -5.10 -3.74
N ARG A 172 15.43 -5.00 -3.13
CA ARG A 172 14.92 -3.72 -2.64
C ARG A 172 15.70 -3.29 -1.39
N ASP A 173 16.04 -2.00 -1.30
CA ASP A 173 16.61 -1.42 -0.08
C ASP A 173 15.53 -1.17 0.97
N TYR A 174 15.03 -2.25 1.56
CA TYR A 174 14.00 -2.17 2.60
C TYR A 174 14.17 -3.31 3.62
N ALA A 175 14.47 -2.94 4.87
CA ALA A 175 14.85 -3.88 5.93
C ALA A 175 13.80 -4.98 6.15
N LEU A 176 12.52 -4.61 6.23
CA LEU A 176 11.44 -5.55 6.51
C LEU A 176 11.40 -6.67 5.47
N GLU A 177 11.38 -6.31 4.20
CA GLU A 177 11.24 -7.28 3.11
C GLU A 177 12.55 -8.04 2.86
N GLY A 178 13.70 -7.35 2.91
CA GLY A 178 15.01 -7.99 2.71
C GLY A 178 15.28 -9.10 3.72
N ILE A 179 14.99 -8.87 5.00
CA ILE A 179 15.14 -9.86 6.06
C ILE A 179 14.07 -10.95 5.98
N ALA A 180 12.81 -10.61 5.64
CA ALA A 180 11.74 -11.58 5.48
C ALA A 180 12.04 -12.58 4.34
N ILE A 181 12.60 -12.09 3.22
CA ILE A 181 13.03 -12.95 2.11
C ILE A 181 14.20 -13.84 2.52
N ALA A 182 15.17 -13.31 3.28
CA ALA A 182 16.24 -14.12 3.83
C ALA A 182 15.69 -15.22 4.76
N ALA A 183 14.66 -14.92 5.55
CA ALA A 183 13.97 -15.90 6.41
C ALA A 183 13.33 -17.03 5.60
N MET A 184 12.64 -16.69 4.50
CA MET A 184 12.10 -17.70 3.57
C MET A 184 13.20 -18.57 2.97
N TYR A 185 14.31 -17.95 2.55
CA TYR A 185 15.45 -18.65 1.98
C TYR A 185 16.13 -19.61 2.98
N VAL A 186 16.30 -19.22 4.24
CA VAL A 186 16.91 -20.09 5.27
C VAL A 186 15.93 -21.09 5.86
N GLY A 187 14.65 -21.10 5.43
CA GLY A 187 13.65 -22.09 5.81
C GLY A 187 12.92 -21.80 7.12
N ILE A 188 12.79 -20.54 7.51
CA ILE A 188 11.92 -20.15 8.62
C ILE A 188 10.45 -20.31 8.21
N ASP A 189 9.64 -20.91 9.07
CA ASP A 189 8.21 -21.09 8.85
C ASP A 189 7.49 -19.75 8.64
N ARG A 190 6.56 -19.69 7.69
CA ARG A 190 5.90 -18.45 7.24
C ARG A 190 5.24 -17.64 8.35
N ASP A 191 4.61 -18.32 9.32
CA ASP A 191 3.94 -17.71 10.47
C ASP A 191 4.91 -17.17 11.53
N ARG A 192 6.20 -17.49 11.41
CA ARG A 192 7.26 -17.07 12.31
C ARG A 192 8.13 -15.95 11.74
N ILE A 193 8.09 -15.68 10.44
CA ILE A 193 8.99 -14.74 9.75
C ILE A 193 9.08 -13.39 10.47
N PHE A 194 7.96 -12.81 10.88
CA PHE A 194 7.95 -11.52 11.59
C PHE A 194 8.02 -11.64 13.12
N LYS A 195 8.22 -12.87 13.63
CA LYS A 195 8.31 -13.21 15.07
C LYS A 195 9.62 -13.93 15.39
N MET A 196 10.64 -13.75 14.55
CA MET A 196 11.95 -14.40 14.68
C MET A 196 12.66 -14.02 15.97
N ASP A 197 13.35 -14.97 16.55
CA ASP A 197 14.28 -14.75 17.66
C ASP A 197 15.63 -14.24 17.18
N ASP A 198 16.54 -13.99 18.13
CA ASP A 198 17.84 -13.40 17.86
C ASP A 198 18.75 -14.33 17.04
N LYS A 199 18.62 -15.65 17.22
CA LYS A 199 19.40 -16.65 16.48
C LYS A 199 18.95 -16.70 15.02
N GLU A 200 17.63 -16.75 14.80
CA GLU A 200 17.04 -16.74 13.46
C GLU A 200 17.38 -15.45 12.71
N LEU A 201 17.29 -14.29 13.37
CA LEU A 201 17.71 -13.01 12.81
C LEU A 201 19.21 -12.97 12.46
N ALA A 202 20.08 -13.60 13.26
CA ALA A 202 21.50 -13.68 12.97
C ALA A 202 21.80 -14.58 11.75
N GLU A 203 21.03 -15.65 11.55
CA GLU A 203 21.12 -16.51 10.37
C GLU A 203 20.68 -15.73 9.11
N CYS A 204 19.57 -15.01 9.17
CA CYS A 204 19.12 -14.14 8.08
C CYS A 204 20.14 -13.05 7.73
N LYS A 205 20.72 -12.39 8.74
CA LYS A 205 21.79 -11.41 8.54
C LYS A 205 22.99 -12.01 7.79
N LYS A 206 23.44 -13.20 8.20
CA LYS A 206 24.55 -13.91 7.54
C LYS A 206 24.22 -14.21 6.08
N ALA A 207 23.03 -14.67 5.79
CA ALA A 207 22.55 -14.91 4.43
C ALA A 207 22.56 -13.62 3.61
N CYS A 208 22.03 -12.52 4.13
CA CYS A 208 22.02 -11.21 3.45
C CYS A 208 23.44 -10.68 3.16
N ILE A 209 24.41 -10.84 4.09
CA ILE A 209 25.80 -10.45 3.88
C ILE A 209 26.43 -11.25 2.73
N SER A 210 26.13 -12.55 2.65
CA SER A 210 26.60 -13.40 1.55
C SER A 210 25.96 -13.01 0.22
N GLN A 211 24.63 -12.76 0.22
CA GLN A 211 23.87 -12.33 -0.93
C GLN A 211 24.38 -11.02 -1.53
N LYS A 212 24.72 -10.03 -0.70
CA LYS A 212 25.23 -8.72 -1.14
C LYS A 212 26.34 -8.83 -2.17
N LYS A 213 27.21 -9.82 -2.05
CA LYS A 213 28.33 -10.06 -2.98
C LYS A 213 27.89 -10.50 -4.38
N LEU A 214 26.64 -10.92 -4.51
CA LEU A 214 26.04 -11.35 -5.78
C LEU A 214 25.25 -10.22 -6.46
N LEU A 215 24.85 -9.19 -5.69
CA LEU A 215 23.99 -8.14 -6.18
C LEU A 215 24.73 -7.15 -7.09
N ARG A 216 24.02 -6.63 -8.10
CA ARG A 216 24.36 -5.43 -8.84
C ARG A 216 24.04 -4.19 -8.01
N THR A 217 22.91 -4.21 -7.31
CA THR A 217 22.44 -3.07 -6.51
C THR A 217 21.34 -3.45 -5.52
N TYR A 218 21.19 -2.60 -4.50
CA TYR A 218 19.95 -2.42 -3.77
C TYR A 218 19.17 -1.28 -4.43
N TRP A 219 17.95 -1.53 -4.88
CA TRP A 219 17.13 -0.54 -5.58
C TRP A 219 16.14 0.16 -4.63
N ASN A 220 15.88 1.45 -4.89
CA ASN A 220 14.89 2.28 -4.20
C ASN A 220 13.86 2.87 -5.17
N SER A 221 14.21 2.98 -6.46
CA SER A 221 13.36 3.49 -7.51
C SER A 221 12.95 2.36 -8.44
N ILE A 222 11.63 2.18 -8.63
CA ILE A 222 11.11 1.17 -9.56
C ILE A 222 11.46 1.53 -11.01
N ALA A 223 11.53 2.82 -11.34
CA ALA A 223 11.93 3.28 -12.67
C ALA A 223 13.39 2.91 -12.97
N ASP A 224 14.30 3.08 -11.99
CA ASP A 224 15.70 2.71 -12.15
C ASP A 224 15.85 1.20 -12.31
N LEU A 225 15.14 0.40 -11.50
CA LEU A 225 15.13 -1.04 -11.65
C LEU A 225 14.61 -1.46 -13.03
N THR A 226 13.54 -0.84 -13.51
CA THR A 226 12.98 -1.11 -14.84
C THR A 226 14.00 -0.83 -15.94
N ASN A 227 14.76 0.26 -15.83
CA ASN A 227 15.83 0.59 -16.77
C ASN A 227 16.99 -0.42 -16.72
N LEU A 228 17.39 -0.88 -15.53
CA LEU A 228 18.42 -1.91 -15.38
C LEU A 228 17.99 -3.25 -16.01
N PHE A 229 16.73 -3.64 -15.87
CA PHE A 229 16.18 -4.80 -16.58
C PHE A 229 16.17 -4.60 -18.09
N ALA A 230 15.72 -3.43 -18.59
CA ALA A 230 15.70 -3.13 -20.02
C ALA A 230 17.10 -3.21 -20.63
N ALA A 231 18.11 -2.72 -19.93
CA ALA A 231 19.51 -2.77 -20.36
C ALA A 231 20.16 -4.16 -20.21
N GLY A 232 19.48 -5.11 -19.52
CA GLY A 232 20.06 -6.43 -19.20
C GLY A 232 21.16 -6.38 -18.14
N GLU A 233 21.35 -5.25 -17.45
CA GLU A 233 22.27 -5.13 -16.33
C GLU A 233 21.77 -5.86 -15.09
N VAL A 234 20.46 -5.97 -14.91
CA VAL A 234 19.80 -6.85 -13.95
C VAL A 234 19.01 -7.88 -14.72
N VAL A 235 19.12 -9.14 -14.33
CA VAL A 235 18.37 -10.25 -14.94
C VAL A 235 17.34 -10.86 -14.00
N CYS A 236 17.53 -10.71 -12.69
CA CYS A 236 16.62 -11.23 -11.67
C CYS A 236 16.64 -10.32 -10.46
N ALA A 237 15.45 -10.01 -9.94
CA ALA A 237 15.29 -9.17 -8.76
C ALA A 237 14.06 -9.54 -7.94
N PHE A 238 14.17 -9.39 -6.62
CA PHE A 238 13.00 -9.12 -5.80
C PHE A 238 12.45 -7.74 -6.19
N SER A 239 11.18 -7.68 -6.60
CA SER A 239 10.61 -6.50 -7.25
C SER A 239 9.14 -6.31 -6.92
N TRP A 240 8.65 -5.13 -7.19
CA TRP A 240 7.23 -4.91 -7.45
C TRP A 240 6.86 -5.41 -8.83
N VAL A 241 5.56 -5.58 -9.08
CA VAL A 241 5.03 -6.15 -10.32
C VAL A 241 5.18 -5.23 -11.57
N PRO A 242 5.12 -3.89 -11.51
CA PRO A 242 5.13 -3.03 -12.69
C PRO A 242 6.23 -3.32 -13.73
N PRO A 243 7.51 -3.55 -13.38
CA PRO A 243 8.54 -3.84 -14.39
C PRO A 243 8.23 -5.03 -15.27
N TYR A 244 7.55 -6.04 -14.74
CA TYR A 244 7.12 -7.20 -15.50
C TYR A 244 6.17 -6.81 -16.65
N TYR A 245 5.13 -6.03 -16.37
CA TYR A 245 4.15 -5.63 -17.39
C TYR A 245 4.71 -4.56 -18.32
N ASP A 246 5.40 -3.56 -17.80
CA ASP A 246 5.95 -2.43 -18.57
C ASP A 246 6.95 -2.89 -19.64
N LEU A 247 7.80 -3.86 -19.30
CA LEU A 247 8.82 -4.36 -20.20
C LEU A 247 8.25 -5.37 -21.19
N ARG A 248 7.30 -6.19 -20.80
CA ARG A 248 6.57 -7.06 -21.74
C ARG A 248 5.81 -6.25 -22.78
N ALA A 249 5.19 -5.15 -22.40
CA ALA A 249 4.55 -4.24 -23.35
C ALA A 249 5.53 -3.63 -24.37
N LYS A 250 6.83 -3.58 -24.03
CA LYS A 250 7.93 -3.14 -24.91
C LYS A 250 8.57 -4.30 -25.69
N GLY A 251 8.02 -5.50 -25.60
CA GLY A 251 8.52 -6.68 -26.32
C GLY A 251 9.72 -7.38 -25.66
N ILE A 252 10.02 -7.06 -24.39
CA ILE A 252 11.08 -7.74 -23.64
C ILE A 252 10.47 -8.95 -22.94
N ASP A 253 11.12 -10.10 -23.06
CA ASP A 253 10.62 -11.34 -22.44
C ASP A 253 10.94 -11.36 -20.94
N MET A 254 9.90 -11.11 -20.15
CA MET A 254 9.95 -11.06 -18.71
C MET A 254 9.16 -12.20 -18.09
N GLY A 255 9.72 -12.81 -17.04
CA GLY A 255 9.05 -13.76 -16.18
C GLY A 255 8.74 -13.17 -14.79
N MET A 256 7.78 -13.78 -14.12
CA MET A 256 7.41 -13.47 -12.73
C MET A 256 7.27 -14.77 -11.96
N ALA A 257 8.24 -15.07 -11.12
CA ALA A 257 8.28 -16.29 -10.33
C ALA A 257 7.59 -16.10 -8.97
N LYS A 258 6.91 -17.15 -8.53
CA LYS A 258 6.27 -17.24 -7.23
C LYS A 258 6.86 -18.44 -6.48
N PRO A 259 7.98 -18.27 -5.76
CA PRO A 259 8.65 -19.37 -5.06
C PRO A 259 7.71 -20.12 -4.12
N LYS A 260 7.92 -21.43 -3.99
CA LYS A 260 7.09 -22.31 -3.12
C LYS A 260 7.20 -21.95 -1.63
N GLU A 261 8.31 -21.36 -1.22
CA GLU A 261 8.53 -20.89 0.15
C GLU A 261 7.59 -19.72 0.51
N GLY A 262 7.04 -19.05 -0.48
CA GLY A 262 6.12 -17.93 -0.37
C GLY A 262 6.57 -16.70 -1.12
N VAL A 263 5.65 -15.77 -1.30
CA VAL A 263 5.91 -14.41 -1.80
C VAL A 263 5.39 -13.38 -0.80
N ILE A 264 6.03 -12.24 -0.75
CA ILE A 264 5.53 -11.15 0.11
C ILE A 264 4.21 -10.64 -0.44
N GLY A 265 3.14 -10.81 0.36
CA GLY A 265 1.86 -10.17 0.14
C GLY A 265 1.74 -8.90 0.98
N TRP A 266 1.16 -7.86 0.41
CA TRP A 266 0.91 -6.60 1.10
C TRP A 266 -0.50 -6.11 0.83
N CYS A 267 -1.02 -5.33 1.77
CA CYS A 267 -2.32 -4.69 1.65
C CYS A 267 -2.25 -3.31 2.30
N ASP A 268 -2.77 -2.30 1.63
CA ASP A 268 -2.98 -0.99 2.22
C ASP A 268 -4.45 -0.86 2.65
N THR A 269 -4.68 0.04 3.57
CA THR A 269 -5.99 0.23 4.19
C THR A 269 -6.54 1.62 3.95
N CYS A 270 -7.83 1.80 4.19
CA CYS A 270 -8.42 3.10 4.44
C CYS A 270 -8.61 3.26 5.95
N ALA A 271 -8.16 4.38 6.52
CA ALA A 271 -8.27 4.69 7.94
C ALA A 271 -8.58 6.17 8.15
N ILE A 272 -9.35 6.48 9.20
CA ILE A 272 -9.76 7.85 9.54
C ILE A 272 -8.96 8.32 10.74
N PRO A 273 -8.20 9.44 10.63
CA PRO A 273 -7.46 10.00 11.75
C PRO A 273 -8.36 10.44 12.92
N GLN A 274 -7.83 10.35 14.14
CA GLN A 274 -8.55 10.72 15.37
C GLN A 274 -9.01 12.20 15.40
N GLY A 275 -8.27 13.08 14.71
CA GLY A 275 -8.59 14.51 14.67
C GLY A 275 -9.68 14.92 13.67
N THR A 276 -10.18 13.96 12.85
CA THR A 276 -11.21 14.21 11.85
C THR A 276 -12.55 14.54 12.51
N THR A 277 -13.22 15.61 12.05
CA THR A 277 -14.54 16.00 12.57
C THR A 277 -15.62 14.98 12.22
N PRO A 278 -16.74 14.89 12.94
CA PRO A 278 -17.83 13.96 12.60
C PRO A 278 -18.39 14.16 11.19
N GLU A 279 -18.42 15.39 10.69
CA GLU A 279 -18.89 15.72 9.33
C GLU A 279 -17.91 15.22 8.27
N SER A 280 -16.61 15.53 8.44
CA SER A 280 -15.55 15.02 7.54
C SER A 280 -15.45 13.49 7.61
N ALA A 281 -15.60 12.89 8.80
CA ALA A 281 -15.60 11.45 8.96
C ALA A 281 -16.77 10.78 8.22
N ALA A 282 -17.95 11.40 8.20
CA ALA A 282 -19.07 10.90 7.40
C ALA A 282 -18.75 10.90 5.90
N ALA A 283 -18.18 12.00 5.39
CA ALA A 283 -17.74 12.10 4.00
C ALA A 283 -16.60 11.12 3.68
N ALA A 284 -15.66 10.90 4.61
CA ALA A 284 -14.60 9.91 4.46
C ALA A 284 -15.15 8.47 4.37
N HIS A 285 -16.18 8.12 5.16
CA HIS A 285 -16.85 6.82 5.04
C HIS A 285 -17.53 6.64 3.67
N GLU A 286 -18.13 7.68 3.11
CA GLU A 286 -18.71 7.64 1.75
C GLU A 286 -17.59 7.38 0.72
N LEU A 287 -16.44 8.06 0.85
CA LEU A 287 -15.29 7.84 -0.04
C LEU A 287 -14.70 6.42 0.14
N ILE A 288 -14.56 5.94 1.37
CA ILE A 288 -14.11 4.56 1.63
C ILE A 288 -15.04 3.55 0.95
N ASN A 289 -16.35 3.72 1.10
CA ASN A 289 -17.31 2.83 0.44
C ASN A 289 -17.19 2.88 -1.09
N PHE A 290 -16.95 4.06 -1.66
CA PHE A 290 -16.75 4.22 -3.10
C PHE A 290 -15.48 3.51 -3.59
N VAL A 291 -14.33 3.70 -2.93
CA VAL A 291 -13.06 3.08 -3.37
C VAL A 291 -13.05 1.56 -3.19
N LEU A 292 -13.90 1.02 -2.33
CA LEU A 292 -14.19 -0.42 -2.22
C LEU A 292 -15.27 -0.89 -3.20
N GLY A 293 -15.78 0.01 -4.04
CA GLY A 293 -16.87 -0.25 -4.97
C GLY A 293 -16.41 -0.70 -6.36
N PRO A 294 -17.37 -1.08 -7.22
CA PRO A 294 -17.09 -1.65 -8.54
C PRO A 294 -16.41 -0.66 -9.48
N ASP A 295 -16.85 0.58 -9.53
CA ASP A 295 -16.36 1.57 -10.50
C ASP A 295 -14.89 1.92 -10.28
N TYR A 296 -14.52 2.17 -9.01
CA TYR A 296 -13.14 2.43 -8.65
C TYR A 296 -12.26 1.20 -8.87
N GLY A 297 -12.72 0.04 -8.40
CA GLY A 297 -11.97 -1.21 -8.53
C GLY A 297 -11.73 -1.63 -9.98
N HIS A 298 -12.73 -1.42 -10.85
CA HIS A 298 -12.59 -1.66 -12.28
C HIS A 298 -11.51 -0.76 -12.91
N LYS A 299 -11.59 0.55 -12.67
CA LYS A 299 -10.61 1.51 -13.21
C LYS A 299 -9.19 1.25 -12.71
N LEU A 300 -9.04 0.95 -11.40
CA LEU A 300 -7.74 0.61 -10.82
C LEU A 300 -7.15 -0.66 -11.48
N ALA A 301 -7.98 -1.68 -11.69
CA ALA A 301 -7.57 -2.94 -12.29
C ALA A 301 -7.15 -2.80 -13.77
N LEU A 302 -7.78 -1.90 -14.53
CA LEU A 302 -7.39 -1.65 -15.92
C LEU A 302 -6.05 -0.94 -16.05
N ASP A 303 -5.74 -0.04 -15.14
CA ASP A 303 -4.54 0.79 -15.22
C ASP A 303 -3.29 0.15 -14.60
N GLY A 304 -3.46 -0.79 -13.68
CA GLY A 304 -2.34 -1.36 -12.94
C GLY A 304 -2.50 -2.85 -12.61
N PRO A 305 -1.45 -3.44 -12.03
CA PRO A 305 -1.42 -4.85 -11.67
C PRO A 305 -1.97 -5.13 -10.26
N TYR A 306 -2.90 -4.32 -9.77
CA TYR A 306 -3.38 -4.36 -8.40
C TYR A 306 -4.89 -4.46 -8.32
N ALA A 307 -5.40 -5.13 -7.29
CA ALA A 307 -6.81 -5.30 -7.02
C ALA A 307 -7.24 -4.56 -5.77
N ILE A 308 -8.52 -4.14 -5.73
CA ILE A 308 -9.16 -3.80 -4.46
C ILE A 308 -9.42 -5.10 -3.65
N SER A 309 -9.54 -4.94 -2.35
CA SER A 309 -9.74 -6.05 -1.41
C SER A 309 -11.15 -6.66 -1.41
N THR A 310 -12.06 -6.13 -2.22
CA THR A 310 -13.46 -6.59 -2.36
C THR A 310 -13.70 -7.26 -3.70
N SER A 311 -14.75 -8.08 -3.75
CA SER A 311 -15.22 -8.74 -4.99
C SER A 311 -16.11 -7.84 -5.86
N THR A 312 -16.31 -6.59 -5.51
CA THR A 312 -17.28 -5.68 -6.16
C THR A 312 -16.99 -5.43 -7.64
N ALA A 313 -15.71 -5.36 -8.05
CA ALA A 313 -15.30 -5.12 -9.43
C ALA A 313 -15.09 -6.41 -10.24
N ARG A 314 -15.09 -7.60 -9.60
CA ARG A 314 -14.67 -8.86 -10.23
C ARG A 314 -15.47 -9.19 -11.50
N ASP A 315 -16.79 -9.07 -11.43
CA ASP A 315 -17.68 -9.47 -12.53
C ASP A 315 -17.63 -8.52 -13.73
N SER A 316 -17.05 -7.33 -13.57
CA SER A 316 -16.85 -6.36 -14.65
C SER A 316 -15.53 -6.54 -15.40
N LEU A 317 -14.66 -7.45 -14.94
CA LEU A 317 -13.35 -7.71 -15.49
C LEU A 317 -13.34 -9.02 -16.29
N SER A 318 -12.64 -9.02 -17.42
CA SER A 318 -12.36 -10.24 -18.19
C SER A 318 -11.52 -11.24 -17.40
N ALA A 319 -11.51 -12.50 -17.81
CA ALA A 319 -10.69 -13.53 -17.18
C ALA A 319 -9.19 -13.23 -17.23
N GLU A 320 -8.71 -12.53 -18.28
CA GLU A 320 -7.32 -12.10 -18.43
C GLU A 320 -6.99 -10.96 -17.46
N GLU A 321 -7.88 -9.97 -17.32
CA GLU A 321 -7.72 -8.88 -16.36
C GLU A 321 -7.75 -9.37 -14.91
N GLN A 322 -8.64 -10.31 -14.59
CA GLN A 322 -8.68 -10.95 -13.27
C GLN A 322 -7.39 -11.73 -12.98
N ASP A 323 -6.81 -12.41 -13.96
CA ASP A 323 -5.54 -13.12 -13.82
C ASP A 323 -4.38 -12.15 -13.58
N ARG A 324 -4.36 -11.05 -14.34
CA ARG A 324 -3.35 -9.98 -14.21
C ARG A 324 -3.25 -9.39 -12.81
N ILE A 325 -4.37 -9.25 -12.11
CA ILE A 325 -4.43 -8.69 -10.75
C ILE A 325 -4.63 -9.76 -9.67
N PHE A 326 -4.42 -11.03 -9.99
CA PHE A 326 -4.43 -12.17 -9.07
C PHE A 326 -5.77 -12.49 -8.38
N ILE A 327 -6.92 -12.06 -8.95
CA ILE A 327 -8.25 -12.34 -8.38
C ILE A 327 -9.02 -13.45 -9.10
N LYS A 328 -8.48 -14.01 -10.20
CA LYS A 328 -9.07 -15.12 -10.92
C LYS A 328 -9.14 -16.36 -10.05
N ASP A 329 -8.04 -16.68 -9.38
CA ASP A 329 -7.93 -17.73 -8.40
C ASP A 329 -7.32 -17.18 -7.11
N LEU A 330 -8.13 -17.07 -6.07
CA LEU A 330 -7.70 -16.52 -4.78
C LEU A 330 -6.85 -17.49 -3.96
N SER A 331 -6.74 -18.78 -4.33
CA SER A 331 -5.85 -19.72 -3.67
C SER A 331 -4.38 -19.32 -3.77
N VAL A 332 -4.04 -18.45 -4.72
CA VAL A 332 -2.70 -17.84 -4.80
C VAL A 332 -2.31 -17.14 -3.48
N MET A 333 -3.29 -16.65 -2.72
CA MET A 333 -3.05 -16.00 -1.42
C MET A 333 -2.58 -16.98 -0.34
N ASP A 334 -2.81 -18.28 -0.49
CA ASP A 334 -2.35 -19.31 0.45
C ASP A 334 -0.81 -19.43 0.43
N ASN A 335 -0.18 -18.93 -0.63
CA ASN A 335 1.29 -18.85 -0.76
C ASN A 335 1.87 -17.50 -0.31
N PHE A 336 1.05 -16.59 0.25
CA PHE A 336 1.56 -15.29 0.66
C PHE A 336 2.13 -15.33 2.08
N VAL A 337 3.23 -14.62 2.22
CA VAL A 337 3.74 -14.16 3.52
C VAL A 337 3.25 -12.72 3.67
N TRP A 338 2.15 -12.56 4.38
CA TRP A 338 1.59 -11.23 4.62
C TRP A 338 2.51 -10.41 5.49
N LYS A 339 2.79 -9.17 5.09
CA LYS A 339 3.60 -8.26 5.89
C LYS A 339 2.97 -8.04 7.26
N GLU A 340 3.78 -8.24 8.29
CA GLU A 340 3.47 -7.88 9.67
C GLU A 340 4.60 -6.99 10.21
N ASN A 341 4.29 -6.17 11.20
CA ASN A 341 5.32 -5.35 11.84
C ASN A 341 5.97 -6.16 12.96
N PRO A 342 7.28 -6.47 12.92
CA PRO A 342 7.94 -7.17 14.02
C PRO A 342 7.96 -6.31 15.27
N SER A 343 7.91 -6.94 16.45
CA SER A 343 7.84 -6.25 17.75
C SER A 343 9.01 -5.27 18.00
N ASP A 344 10.20 -5.57 17.49
CA ASP A 344 11.36 -4.64 17.47
C ASP A 344 11.80 -4.38 16.03
N TYR A 345 11.00 -3.62 15.29
CA TYR A 345 11.34 -3.18 13.93
C TYR A 345 12.67 -2.40 13.89
N GLY A 346 12.99 -1.63 14.93
CA GLY A 346 14.26 -0.92 15.04
C GLY A 346 15.47 -1.86 14.99
N LYS A 347 15.37 -3.08 15.52
CA LYS A 347 16.42 -4.11 15.42
C LYS A 347 16.60 -4.57 13.97
N TRP A 348 15.52 -4.79 13.22
CA TRP A 348 15.60 -5.15 11.80
C TRP A 348 16.30 -4.07 10.98
N VAL A 349 15.97 -2.80 11.22
CA VAL A 349 16.65 -1.67 10.55
C VAL A 349 18.15 -1.64 10.88
N ARG A 350 18.54 -1.86 12.14
CA ARG A 350 19.97 -1.94 12.52
C ARG A 350 20.68 -3.08 11.78
N ILE A 351 20.08 -4.27 11.77
CA ILE A 351 20.64 -5.45 11.07
C ILE A 351 20.81 -5.15 9.58
N TRP A 352 19.81 -4.54 8.95
CA TRP A 352 19.86 -4.19 7.53
C TRP A 352 20.98 -3.18 7.22
N ASN A 353 21.15 -2.17 8.07
CA ASN A 353 22.24 -1.21 7.92
C ASN A 353 23.63 -1.89 8.07
N GLU A 354 23.77 -2.85 9.00
CA GLU A 354 24.99 -3.63 9.14
C GLU A 354 25.27 -4.52 7.91
N VAL A 355 24.23 -5.13 7.31
CA VAL A 355 24.33 -5.84 6.02
C VAL A 355 24.84 -4.91 4.92
N LYS A 356 24.29 -3.70 4.82
CA LYS A 356 24.72 -2.75 3.80
C LYS A 356 26.13 -2.21 4.02
N ALA A 357 26.58 -2.15 5.25
CA ALA A 357 27.93 -1.67 5.61
C ALA A 357 29.02 -2.74 5.49
N SER A 358 28.67 -4.05 5.39
CA SER A 358 29.59 -5.18 5.35
C SER A 358 30.41 -5.32 4.05
#